data_f5b68700b9b2fa515b1f99b45ac7ed07
#
_entry.id   f5b68700b9b2fa515b1f99b45ac7ed07
#
_cell.length_a   1.000
_cell.length_b   1.000
_cell.length_c   1.000
_cell.angle_alpha   90.00
_cell.angle_beta   90.00
_cell.angle_gamma   90.00
#
_symmetry.space_group_name_H-M   'P 1'
#
loop_
_entity.id
_entity.type
_entity.pdbx_description
1 polymer ?
#
loop_
_entity_poly.entity_id
_entity_poly.type
_entity_poly.pdbx_seq_one_letter_code
_entity_poly.pdbx_strand_id
1 'polypeptide(L)'
;MALKDHKELQEFIDLLVKEGFEESESLIYKLFDGDEYPEHPELGWEESEVLIAKLSEEFDYEHVLSKGGGEGGGEYCYGVIRIKDKYYKAEWQYYSYSGCDYDYIEESVREVKPKQKTITVYESV
;
A
#
# COMPACT_ATOMS: atom_id res chain seq x y z
N MET A 1 -7.35 5.61 -15.55
CA MET A 1 -6.49 5.04 -14.50
C MET A 1 -6.95 3.62 -14.18
N ALA A 2 -5.99 2.73 -13.93
CA ALA A 2 -6.31 1.34 -13.59
C ALA A 2 -7.15 1.19 -12.32
N LEU A 3 -7.07 2.15 -11.42
CA LEU A 3 -7.78 2.12 -10.13
C LEU A 3 -9.28 2.33 -10.23
N LYS A 4 -9.79 2.81 -11.34
CA LYS A 4 -11.25 3.02 -11.46
C LYS A 4 -12.06 1.74 -11.41
N ASP A 5 -11.42 0.59 -11.62
CA ASP A 5 -12.05 -0.71 -11.44
C ASP A 5 -12.08 -1.14 -9.95
N HIS A 6 -11.44 -0.38 -9.08
CA HIS A 6 -11.35 -0.63 -7.65
C HIS A 6 -11.95 0.56 -6.90
N LYS A 7 -13.25 0.60 -6.88
CA LYS A 7 -14.04 1.75 -6.43
C LYS A 7 -13.65 2.29 -5.05
N GLU A 8 -13.58 1.42 -4.05
CA GLU A 8 -13.29 1.85 -2.69
C GLU A 8 -11.88 2.43 -2.56
N LEU A 9 -10.92 1.82 -3.25
CA LEU A 9 -9.54 2.33 -3.26
C LEU A 9 -9.47 3.68 -3.97
N GLN A 10 -10.14 3.82 -5.11
CA GLN A 10 -10.16 5.08 -5.83
C GLN A 10 -10.81 6.18 -4.98
N GLU A 11 -11.89 5.88 -4.30
CA GLU A 11 -12.56 6.82 -3.41
C GLU A 11 -11.64 7.29 -2.27
N PHE A 12 -10.86 6.38 -1.69
CA PHE A 12 -9.91 6.74 -0.64
C PHE A 12 -8.81 7.65 -1.18
N ILE A 13 -8.26 7.33 -2.35
CA ILE A 13 -7.24 8.17 -2.99
C ILE A 13 -7.83 9.55 -3.34
N ASP A 14 -9.05 9.60 -3.85
CA ASP A 14 -9.73 10.86 -4.14
C ASP A 14 -9.92 11.71 -2.88
N LEU A 15 -10.21 11.08 -1.75
CA LEU A 15 -10.30 11.76 -0.46
C LEU A 15 -8.96 12.36 -0.06
N LEU A 16 -7.87 11.60 -0.19
CA LEU A 16 -6.53 12.09 0.11
C LEU A 16 -6.17 13.29 -0.77
N VAL A 17 -6.47 13.21 -2.05
CA VAL A 17 -6.21 14.31 -2.99
C VAL A 17 -7.04 15.54 -2.64
N LYS A 18 -8.30 15.35 -2.26
CA LYS A 18 -9.17 16.44 -1.80
C LYS A 18 -8.60 17.13 -0.56
N GLU A 19 -7.96 16.39 0.32
CA GLU A 19 -7.35 16.92 1.53
C GLU A 19 -5.96 17.52 1.28
N GLY A 20 -5.49 17.54 0.04
CA GLY A 20 -4.27 18.22 -0.35
C GLY A 20 -3.08 17.32 -0.66
N PHE A 21 -3.20 16.01 -0.51
CA PHE A 21 -2.12 15.09 -0.91
C PHE A 21 -1.99 15.05 -2.42
N GLU A 22 -0.76 14.92 -2.89
CA GLU A 22 -0.48 14.88 -4.32
C GLU A 22 -0.76 13.49 -4.89
N GLU A 23 -1.59 13.42 -5.94
CA GLU A 23 -1.86 12.16 -6.62
C GLU A 23 -0.62 11.75 -7.41
N SER A 24 -0.06 10.57 -7.10
CA SER A 24 1.15 10.07 -7.74
C SER A 24 1.31 8.58 -7.48
N GLU A 25 2.20 7.95 -8.26
CA GLU A 25 2.60 6.57 -8.02
C GLU A 25 3.23 6.42 -6.62
N SER A 26 3.94 7.45 -6.15
CA SER A 26 4.54 7.46 -4.82
C SER A 26 3.48 7.40 -3.71
N LEU A 27 2.36 8.08 -3.87
CA LEU A 27 1.26 8.01 -2.91
C LEU A 27 0.73 6.59 -2.80
N ILE A 28 0.48 5.96 -3.93
CA ILE A 28 -0.02 4.59 -3.98
C ILE A 28 1.00 3.63 -3.37
N TYR A 29 2.28 3.77 -3.74
CA TYR A 29 3.35 2.95 -3.19
C TYR A 29 3.39 3.04 -1.66
N LYS A 30 3.33 4.23 -1.10
CA LYS A 30 3.39 4.41 0.36
C LYS A 30 2.20 3.79 1.08
N LEU A 31 1.02 3.83 0.48
CA LEU A 31 -0.16 3.18 1.04
C LEU A 31 0.01 1.66 1.12
N PHE A 32 0.58 1.05 0.08
CA PHE A 32 0.75 -0.40 0.04
C PHE A 32 1.98 -0.89 0.80
N ASP A 33 3.07 -0.11 0.80
CA ASP A 33 4.28 -0.47 1.53
C ASP A 33 4.11 -0.35 3.05
N GLY A 34 3.48 0.72 3.50
CA GLY A 34 3.13 0.91 4.91
C GLY A 34 4.26 1.36 5.82
N ASP A 35 5.50 1.43 5.35
CA ASP A 35 6.64 1.84 6.17
C ASP A 35 6.70 3.35 6.39
N GLU A 36 6.23 4.11 5.43
CA GLU A 36 6.22 5.57 5.49
C GLU A 36 4.84 6.11 5.18
N TYR A 37 4.50 7.23 5.82
CA TYR A 37 3.26 7.92 5.51
C TYR A 37 3.44 8.81 4.29
N PRO A 38 2.40 8.96 3.44
CA PRO A 38 2.44 9.95 2.36
C PRO A 38 2.70 11.34 2.91
N GLU A 39 3.49 12.12 2.19
CA GLU A 39 3.80 13.49 2.57
C GLU A 39 2.78 14.45 1.99
N HIS A 40 2.31 15.37 2.84
CA HIS A 40 1.44 16.44 2.39
C HIS A 40 2.33 17.64 2.01
N PRO A 41 2.13 18.25 0.83
CA PRO A 41 3.02 19.32 0.37
C PRO A 41 3.02 20.58 1.23
N GLU A 42 1.97 20.79 2.02
CA GLU A 42 1.84 21.99 2.86
C GLU A 42 1.99 21.73 4.35
N LEU A 43 2.08 20.47 4.77
CA LEU A 43 2.17 20.09 6.18
C LEU A 43 3.52 19.46 6.50
N GLY A 44 3.94 19.55 7.75
CA GLY A 44 5.09 18.80 8.23
C GLY A 44 4.78 17.31 8.29
N TRP A 45 5.81 16.49 8.47
CA TRP A 45 5.63 15.04 8.47
C TRP A 45 4.75 14.56 9.64
N GLU A 46 4.84 15.18 10.81
CA GLU A 46 3.99 14.81 11.96
C GLU A 46 2.52 15.13 11.69
N GLU A 47 2.26 16.29 11.11
CA GLU A 47 0.90 16.71 10.78
C GLU A 47 0.32 15.86 9.66
N SER A 48 1.15 15.48 8.69
CA SER A 48 0.74 14.56 7.62
C SER A 48 0.36 13.19 8.19
N GLU A 49 1.14 12.69 9.14
CA GLU A 49 0.87 11.41 9.80
C GLU A 49 -0.46 11.46 10.56
N VAL A 50 -0.71 12.53 11.31
CA VAL A 50 -1.97 12.71 12.05
C VAL A 50 -3.16 12.76 11.09
N LEU A 51 -3.03 13.51 9.99
CA LEU A 51 -4.10 13.62 8.99
C LEU A 51 -4.39 12.29 8.33
N ILE A 52 -3.35 11.55 7.92
CA ILE A 52 -3.51 10.22 7.33
C ILE A 52 -4.19 9.27 8.30
N ALA A 53 -3.80 9.29 9.57
CA ALA A 53 -4.41 8.44 10.59
C ALA A 53 -5.91 8.73 10.73
N LYS A 54 -6.28 10.01 10.75
CA LYS A 54 -7.67 10.43 10.84
C LYS A 54 -8.48 9.97 9.62
N LEU A 55 -7.96 10.20 8.42
CA LEU A 55 -8.64 9.83 7.19
C LEU A 55 -8.74 8.32 7.05
N SER A 56 -7.70 7.59 7.49
CA SER A 56 -7.70 6.13 7.47
C SER A 56 -8.80 5.57 8.38
N GLU A 57 -8.98 6.15 9.56
CA GLU A 57 -10.04 5.76 10.47
C GLU A 57 -11.42 6.06 9.89
N GLU A 58 -11.60 7.24 9.32
CA GLU A 58 -12.88 7.64 8.71
C GLU A 58 -13.27 6.74 7.54
N PHE A 59 -12.30 6.31 6.75
CA PHE A 59 -12.54 5.51 5.55
C PHE A 59 -12.37 4.01 5.78
N ASP A 60 -12.01 3.61 7.00
CA ASP A 60 -11.76 2.21 7.36
C ASP A 60 -10.65 1.58 6.50
N TYR A 61 -9.54 2.30 6.38
CA TYR A 61 -8.33 1.84 5.69
C TYR A 61 -7.35 1.25 6.70
N GLU A 62 -6.73 0.13 6.33
CA GLU A 62 -5.71 -0.51 7.14
C GLU A 62 -4.63 -1.13 6.25
N HIS A 63 -3.38 -0.90 6.59
CA HIS A 63 -2.27 -1.62 5.98
C HIS A 63 -2.18 -3.00 6.63
N VAL A 64 -2.26 -4.06 5.83
CA VAL A 64 -2.30 -5.43 6.35
C VAL A 64 -0.91 -6.03 6.45
N LEU A 65 -0.17 -6.02 5.34
CA LEU A 65 1.21 -6.54 5.32
C LEU A 65 1.95 -6.05 4.07
N SER A 66 3.27 -6.11 4.13
CA SER A 66 4.13 -5.96 2.97
C SER A 66 5.30 -6.92 3.10
N LYS A 67 5.81 -7.40 1.98
CA LYS A 67 6.94 -8.36 1.92
C LYS A 67 7.79 -8.10 0.70
N GLY A 68 9.04 -8.58 0.78
CA GLY A 68 10.02 -8.48 -0.29
C GLY A 68 11.12 -7.50 0.05
N GLY A 69 11.99 -7.21 -0.93
CA GLY A 69 13.08 -6.27 -0.76
C GLY A 69 14.28 -6.89 -0.05
N GLY A 70 14.96 -7.83 -0.66
CA GLY A 70 16.15 -8.44 -0.11
C GLY A 70 17.44 -7.86 -0.64
N GLU A 71 18.54 -8.54 -0.40
CA GLU A 71 19.87 -8.17 -0.88
C GLU A 71 20.13 -8.73 -2.26
N GLY A 72 20.81 -7.94 -3.08
CA GLY A 72 21.34 -8.39 -4.36
C GLY A 72 20.34 -8.54 -5.48
N GLY A 73 20.45 -7.74 -6.53
CA GLY A 73 19.63 -7.83 -7.71
C GLY A 73 18.22 -7.32 -7.54
N GLY A 74 17.36 -7.63 -8.47
CA GLY A 74 15.96 -7.28 -8.40
C GLY A 74 15.16 -8.28 -7.57
N GLU A 75 14.23 -7.80 -6.79
CA GLU A 75 13.38 -8.65 -5.98
C GLU A 75 11.93 -8.18 -6.08
N TYR A 76 11.05 -9.17 -6.16
CA TYR A 76 9.60 -8.96 -6.18
C TYR A 76 9.12 -8.55 -4.79
N CYS A 77 8.38 -7.44 -4.74
CA CYS A 77 7.77 -6.94 -3.52
C CYS A 77 6.27 -6.80 -3.69
N TYR A 78 5.54 -6.90 -2.60
CA TYR A 78 4.10 -6.66 -2.64
C TYR A 78 3.61 -6.13 -1.30
N GLY A 79 2.47 -5.45 -1.36
CA GLY A 79 1.76 -5.01 -0.18
C GLY A 79 0.27 -5.30 -0.29
N VAL A 80 -0.37 -5.49 0.83
CA VAL A 80 -1.81 -5.74 0.92
C VAL A 80 -2.41 -4.73 1.88
N ILE A 81 -3.50 -4.11 1.45
CA ILE A 81 -4.28 -3.18 2.28
C ILE A 81 -5.73 -3.66 2.35
N ARG A 82 -6.44 -3.17 3.34
CA ARG A 82 -7.87 -3.38 3.49
C ARG A 82 -8.57 -2.04 3.50
N ILE A 83 -9.65 -1.93 2.74
CA ILE A 83 -10.57 -0.79 2.80
C ILE A 83 -11.96 -1.36 2.99
N LYS A 84 -12.56 -1.08 4.16
CA LYS A 84 -13.84 -1.66 4.54
C LYS A 84 -13.73 -3.19 4.56
N ASP A 85 -14.51 -3.90 3.75
CA ASP A 85 -14.49 -5.37 3.70
C ASP A 85 -13.70 -5.93 2.51
N LYS A 86 -12.98 -5.06 1.78
CA LYS A 86 -12.24 -5.47 0.58
C LYS A 86 -10.73 -5.36 0.78
N TYR A 87 -10.01 -6.30 0.22
CA TYR A 87 -8.55 -6.36 0.28
C TYR A 87 -7.99 -6.12 -1.11
N TYR A 88 -6.90 -5.35 -1.17
CA TYR A 88 -6.21 -5.03 -2.42
C TYR A 88 -4.74 -5.35 -2.28
N LYS A 89 -4.14 -5.80 -3.38
CA LYS A 89 -2.71 -6.11 -3.44
C LYS A 89 -2.08 -5.31 -4.56
N ALA A 90 -0.92 -4.73 -4.30
CA ALA A 90 -0.07 -4.09 -5.31
C ALA A 90 1.31 -4.72 -5.30
N GLU A 91 2.02 -4.61 -6.41
CA GLU A 91 3.33 -5.22 -6.61
C GLU A 91 4.31 -4.20 -7.17
N TRP A 92 5.57 -4.33 -6.78
CA TRP A 92 6.66 -3.51 -7.30
C TRP A 92 7.97 -4.28 -7.23
N GLN A 93 9.05 -3.68 -7.76
CA GLN A 93 10.37 -4.29 -7.76
C GLN A 93 11.32 -3.51 -6.86
N TYR A 94 12.24 -4.20 -6.22
CA TYR A 94 13.31 -3.61 -5.44
C TYR A 94 14.65 -3.95 -6.09
N TYR A 95 15.51 -2.93 -6.26
CA TYR A 95 16.86 -3.10 -6.77
C TYR A 95 17.85 -2.56 -5.75
N SER A 96 18.84 -3.35 -5.39
CA SER A 96 19.80 -3.01 -4.32
C SER A 96 20.58 -1.72 -4.56
N TYR A 97 20.73 -1.32 -5.82
CA TYR A 97 21.50 -0.12 -6.19
C TYR A 97 20.62 1.10 -6.51
N SER A 98 19.35 0.92 -6.76
CA SER A 98 18.48 2.02 -7.16
C SER A 98 17.20 2.13 -6.31
N GLY A 99 16.96 1.19 -5.41
CA GLY A 99 15.79 1.20 -4.54
C GLY A 99 14.54 0.63 -5.21
N CYS A 100 13.39 1.04 -4.73
CA CYS A 100 12.12 0.52 -5.23
C CYS A 100 11.72 1.17 -6.56
N ASP A 101 11.33 0.34 -7.52
CA ASP A 101 10.75 0.78 -8.78
C ASP A 101 9.24 0.55 -8.72
N TYR A 102 8.49 1.63 -8.58
CA TYR A 102 7.03 1.59 -8.46
C TYR A 102 6.33 2.37 -9.57
N ASP A 103 7.00 2.60 -10.69
CA ASP A 103 6.46 3.41 -11.80
C ASP A 103 5.13 2.89 -12.35
N TYR A 104 4.88 1.60 -12.27
CA TYR A 104 3.66 0.98 -12.79
C TYR A 104 2.84 0.31 -11.69
N ILE A 105 2.96 0.79 -10.46
CA ILE A 105 2.28 0.16 -9.32
C ILE A 105 0.76 0.18 -9.47
N GLU A 106 0.20 1.24 -10.08
CA GLU A 106 -1.24 1.35 -10.33
C GLU A 106 -1.79 0.18 -11.11
N GLU A 107 -1.07 -0.23 -12.16
CA GLU A 107 -1.50 -1.30 -13.03
C GLU A 107 -1.43 -2.68 -12.37
N SER A 108 -0.65 -2.79 -11.28
CA SER A 108 -0.51 -4.04 -10.55
C SER A 108 -1.62 -4.27 -9.52
N VAL A 109 -2.39 -3.22 -9.19
CA VAL A 109 -3.41 -3.33 -8.14
C VAL A 109 -4.52 -4.29 -8.54
N ARG A 110 -4.85 -5.20 -7.64
CA ARG A 110 -5.96 -6.13 -7.83
C ARG A 110 -6.64 -6.41 -6.50
N GLU A 111 -7.92 -6.73 -6.56
CA GLU A 111 -8.65 -7.18 -5.39
C GLU A 111 -8.25 -8.62 -5.06
N VAL A 112 -8.02 -8.88 -3.77
CA VAL A 112 -7.65 -10.22 -3.29
C VAL A 112 -8.57 -10.58 -2.12
N LYS A 113 -8.57 -11.85 -1.74
CA LYS A 113 -9.33 -12.33 -0.59
C LYS A 113 -8.40 -13.07 0.35
N PRO A 114 -8.54 -12.89 1.66
CA PRO A 114 -7.78 -13.70 2.61
C PRO A 114 -8.21 -15.16 2.47
N LYS A 115 -7.22 -16.05 2.54
CA LYS A 115 -7.46 -17.48 2.46
C LYS A 115 -6.64 -18.16 3.54
N GLN A 116 -7.30 -18.94 4.37
CA GLN A 116 -6.61 -19.73 5.39
C GLN A 116 -6.03 -20.99 4.77
N LYS A 117 -4.79 -21.31 5.17
CA LYS A 117 -4.15 -22.55 4.77
C LYS A 117 -3.85 -23.35 6.03
N THR A 118 -4.15 -24.65 5.97
CA THR A 118 -3.72 -25.58 7.01
C THR A 118 -2.28 -25.97 6.75
N ILE A 119 -1.40 -25.73 7.73
CA ILE A 119 0.01 -26.07 7.64
C ILE A 119 0.30 -27.15 8.66
N THR A 120 0.91 -28.25 8.20
CA THR A 120 1.38 -29.31 9.08
C THR A 120 2.76 -28.93 9.61
N VAL A 121 2.89 -28.87 10.91
CA VAL A 121 4.17 -28.56 11.58
C VAL A 121 4.61 -29.79 12.35
N TYR A 122 5.89 -30.12 12.24
CA TYR A 122 6.46 -31.26 12.93
C TYR A 122 7.26 -30.77 14.12
N GLU A 123 6.89 -31.24 15.32
CA GLU A 123 7.55 -30.86 16.54
C GLU A 123 8.39 -32.02 17.07
N SER A 124 9.47 -31.69 17.81
CA SER A 124 10.27 -32.68 18.50
C SER A 124 9.46 -33.35 19.62
N VAL A 125 9.58 -34.66 19.72
CA VAL A 125 8.92 -35.43 20.77
C VAL A 125 9.82 -35.58 21.97
#